data_b8040a6ce01e0d62fe85a3df04e5577b
#
_entry.id   b8040a6ce01e0d62fe85a3df04e5577b
#
_cell.length_a   1.000
_cell.length_b   1.000
_cell.length_c   1.000
_cell.angle_alpha   90.00
_cell.angle_beta   90.00
_cell.angle_gamma   90.00
#
_symmetry.space_group_name_H-M   'P 1'
#
loop_
_entity.id
_entity.type
_entity.pdbx_description
1 polymer ?
#
loop_
_entity_poly.entity_id
_entity_poly.type
_entity_poly.pdbx_seq_one_letter_code
_entity_poly.pdbx_strand_id
1 'polypeptide(L)'
;MSQKKRRRRRRRNSNAVMVLVVILLIVVVAAVGVLTAAIKRHTPSDTRMDLNTYYGLEKEDDVALVLQNTVSEAKGKLMDGHVYLDYDTVSNVLGGRFYWEADSSQMLYTTPNEILTIAPESTAYTVNGENKDEGYKIIRQTDDKIYLALDFIQKYMKITSTVTENPNKAVIRYQWGSEKIVKAKNDTVIRYRGGIKSDILADVAKGTELTLIEELDNWSQVATPDGFNGYVAKEDLTASEEKGVEYDGSYKEEFTSLTRDHKINLAWHQVTSEDANAGLAQTLEGITGINVISPTWFSVTGAEGTISSLASADYVKLAHEKGLEVWGLIDNFNKDVSTLDTLSNRTSREHLIQKLIEEAADRKSTRLNSSHRL
;
A
#
# COMPACT_ATOMS: atom_id res chain seq x y z
N MET A 1 -51.29 -59.16 -69.48
CA MET A 1 -51.47 -58.50 -68.15
C MET A 1 -50.24 -58.52 -67.26
N SER A 2 -49.03 -58.86 -67.77
CA SER A 2 -47.82 -59.03 -66.90
C SER A 2 -46.88 -57.85 -66.83
N GLN A 3 -46.91 -56.92 -67.79
CA GLN A 3 -45.89 -55.80 -67.85
C GLN A 3 -46.23 -54.58 -66.97
N LYS A 4 -47.51 -54.31 -66.64
CA LYS A 4 -47.93 -53.17 -65.80
C LYS A 4 -47.57 -53.33 -64.31
N LYS A 5 -47.54 -54.59 -63.77
CA LYS A 5 -47.18 -54.84 -62.35
C LYS A 5 -45.68 -54.69 -62.08
N ARG A 6 -44.79 -54.96 -63.03
CA ARG A 6 -43.30 -54.79 -62.81
C ARG A 6 -42.88 -53.35 -62.79
N ARG A 7 -43.51 -52.43 -63.60
CA ARG A 7 -43.16 -51.01 -63.59
C ARG A 7 -43.58 -50.29 -62.29
N ARG A 8 -44.71 -50.64 -61.64
CA ARG A 8 -45.15 -50.07 -60.38
C ARG A 8 -44.26 -50.48 -59.21
N ARG A 9 -43.76 -51.71 -59.14
CA ARG A 9 -42.86 -52.20 -58.10
C ARG A 9 -41.46 -51.46 -58.18
N ARG A 10 -40.92 -51.24 -59.38
CA ARG A 10 -39.67 -50.54 -59.54
C ARG A 10 -39.78 -49.04 -59.12
N ARG A 11 -40.87 -48.35 -59.43
CA ARG A 11 -41.07 -46.94 -59.03
C ARG A 11 -41.28 -46.82 -57.51
N ARG A 12 -41.91 -47.77 -56.84
CA ARG A 12 -42.09 -47.75 -55.36
C ARG A 12 -40.81 -47.97 -54.63
N ASN A 13 -39.92 -48.81 -55.10
CA ASN A 13 -38.58 -48.99 -54.50
C ASN A 13 -37.69 -47.77 -54.72
N SER A 14 -37.77 -47.06 -55.85
CA SER A 14 -37.05 -45.86 -56.11
C SER A 14 -37.42 -44.71 -55.14
N ASN A 15 -38.71 -44.55 -54.84
CA ASN A 15 -39.17 -43.52 -53.90
C ASN A 15 -38.75 -43.87 -52.45
N ALA A 16 -38.77 -45.16 -52.05
CA ALA A 16 -38.29 -45.60 -50.77
C ALA A 16 -36.78 -45.36 -50.60
N VAL A 17 -35.99 -45.64 -51.66
CA VAL A 17 -34.56 -45.35 -51.66
C VAL A 17 -34.29 -43.84 -51.61
N MET A 18 -35.04 -43.04 -52.34
CA MET A 18 -34.90 -41.59 -52.30
C MET A 18 -35.25 -40.99 -50.93
N VAL A 19 -36.31 -41.51 -50.27
CA VAL A 19 -36.63 -41.11 -48.87
C VAL A 19 -35.52 -41.50 -47.91
N LEU A 20 -34.97 -42.71 -48.02
CA LEU A 20 -33.86 -43.17 -47.23
C LEU A 20 -32.59 -42.29 -47.38
N VAL A 21 -32.28 -41.88 -48.64
CA VAL A 21 -31.15 -40.98 -48.94
C VAL A 21 -31.39 -39.60 -48.32
N VAL A 22 -32.62 -39.07 -48.39
CA VAL A 22 -32.96 -37.77 -47.75
C VAL A 22 -32.83 -37.86 -46.25
N ILE A 23 -33.33 -38.93 -45.63
CA ILE A 23 -33.18 -39.17 -44.15
C ILE A 23 -31.71 -39.26 -43.78
N LEU A 24 -30.93 -40.01 -44.55
CA LEU A 24 -29.46 -40.13 -44.32
C LEU A 24 -28.78 -38.76 -44.44
N LEU A 25 -29.13 -37.94 -45.43
CA LEU A 25 -28.60 -36.59 -45.56
C LEU A 25 -28.95 -35.70 -44.38
N ILE A 26 -30.20 -35.79 -43.88
CA ILE A 26 -30.61 -35.01 -42.69
C ILE A 26 -29.82 -35.46 -41.46
N VAL A 27 -29.64 -36.78 -41.26
CA VAL A 27 -28.82 -37.33 -40.16
C VAL A 27 -27.36 -36.88 -40.26
N VAL A 28 -26.76 -36.90 -41.47
CA VAL A 28 -25.40 -36.42 -41.68
C VAL A 28 -25.28 -34.92 -41.36
N VAL A 29 -26.20 -34.08 -41.84
CA VAL A 29 -26.21 -32.64 -41.55
C VAL A 29 -26.38 -32.41 -40.04
N ALA A 30 -27.27 -33.13 -39.38
CA ALA A 30 -27.45 -33.03 -37.92
C ALA A 30 -26.18 -33.47 -37.18
N ALA A 31 -25.55 -34.59 -37.58
CA ALA A 31 -24.30 -35.07 -37.00
C ALA A 31 -23.15 -34.08 -37.18
N VAL A 32 -22.99 -33.48 -38.36
CA VAL A 32 -22.02 -32.41 -38.63
C VAL A 32 -22.32 -31.18 -37.77
N GLY A 33 -23.59 -30.78 -37.63
CA GLY A 33 -24.02 -29.69 -36.77
C GLY A 33 -23.64 -29.91 -35.29
N VAL A 34 -23.91 -31.13 -34.77
CA VAL A 34 -23.55 -31.52 -33.40
C VAL A 34 -22.03 -31.55 -33.25
N LEU A 35 -21.30 -32.09 -34.20
CA LEU A 35 -19.84 -32.18 -34.15
C LEU A 35 -19.19 -30.78 -34.20
N THR A 36 -19.66 -29.89 -35.08
CA THR A 36 -19.17 -28.52 -35.13
C THR A 36 -19.48 -27.73 -33.87
N ALA A 37 -20.64 -27.91 -33.28
CA ALA A 37 -21.01 -27.32 -32.00
C ALA A 37 -20.14 -27.85 -30.84
N ALA A 38 -19.83 -29.14 -30.82
CA ALA A 38 -18.95 -29.78 -29.84
C ALA A 38 -17.51 -29.26 -29.99
N ILE A 39 -16.97 -29.22 -31.22
CA ILE A 39 -15.64 -28.65 -31.50
C ILE A 39 -15.59 -27.20 -31.04
N LYS A 40 -16.55 -26.37 -31.45
CA LYS A 40 -16.62 -24.96 -31.06
C LYS A 40 -16.67 -24.78 -29.55
N ARG A 41 -17.36 -25.69 -28.80
CA ARG A 41 -17.46 -25.65 -27.33
C ARG A 41 -16.12 -25.93 -26.65
N HIS A 42 -15.31 -26.82 -27.21
CA HIS A 42 -14.04 -27.27 -26.62
C HIS A 42 -12.79 -26.61 -27.19
N THR A 43 -12.89 -25.83 -28.25
CA THR A 43 -11.77 -25.05 -28.78
C THR A 43 -11.55 -23.81 -27.90
N PRO A 44 -10.34 -23.58 -27.33
CA PRO A 44 -10.03 -22.35 -26.60
C PRO A 44 -10.24 -21.08 -27.44
N SER A 45 -10.59 -19.98 -26.79
CA SER A 45 -10.60 -18.66 -27.43
C SER A 45 -9.17 -18.18 -27.64
N ASP A 46 -8.91 -17.59 -28.81
CA ASP A 46 -7.69 -16.88 -29.19
C ASP A 46 -7.87 -15.34 -29.15
N THR A 47 -9.05 -14.89 -28.73
CA THR A 47 -9.35 -13.46 -28.56
C THR A 47 -8.46 -12.87 -27.48
N ARG A 48 -7.78 -11.75 -27.81
CA ARG A 48 -7.00 -10.99 -26.84
C ARG A 48 -7.82 -9.84 -26.28
N MET A 49 -7.70 -9.63 -24.98
CA MET A 49 -8.33 -8.52 -24.30
C MET A 49 -7.59 -7.21 -24.63
N ASP A 50 -8.35 -6.16 -24.86
CA ASP A 50 -7.79 -4.82 -24.93
C ASP A 50 -7.21 -4.41 -23.56
N LEU A 51 -5.93 -4.04 -23.53
CA LEU A 51 -5.23 -3.78 -22.27
C LEU A 51 -5.65 -2.47 -21.61
N ASN A 52 -6.07 -1.46 -22.35
CA ASN A 52 -6.63 -0.25 -21.76
C ASN A 52 -7.92 -0.57 -21.01
N THR A 53 -8.77 -1.40 -21.62
CA THR A 53 -9.99 -1.90 -20.96
C THR A 53 -9.65 -2.76 -19.74
N TYR A 54 -8.67 -3.66 -19.84
CA TYR A 54 -8.25 -4.51 -18.71
C TYR A 54 -7.76 -3.69 -17.51
N TYR A 55 -6.92 -2.69 -17.77
CA TYR A 55 -6.40 -1.82 -16.73
C TYR A 55 -7.33 -0.64 -16.38
N GLY A 56 -8.43 -0.45 -17.09
CA GLY A 56 -9.37 0.66 -16.87
C GLY A 56 -8.76 2.03 -17.13
N LEU A 57 -7.97 2.17 -18.20
CA LEU A 57 -7.37 3.43 -18.62
C LEU A 57 -8.33 4.16 -19.54
N GLU A 58 -8.69 5.38 -19.17
CA GLU A 58 -9.66 6.22 -19.91
C GLU A 58 -8.99 7.39 -20.65
N LYS A 59 -7.86 7.87 -20.09
CA LYS A 59 -7.11 9.01 -20.64
C LYS A 59 -5.70 8.57 -21.04
N GLU A 60 -5.10 9.28 -21.97
CA GLU A 60 -3.75 9.00 -22.48
C GLU A 60 -2.67 9.14 -21.39
N ASP A 61 -2.90 10.04 -20.44
CA ASP A 61 -2.01 10.29 -19.30
C ASP A 61 -2.28 9.36 -18.09
N ASP A 62 -3.30 8.50 -18.15
CA ASP A 62 -3.55 7.53 -17.10
C ASP A 62 -2.44 6.49 -17.06
N VAL A 63 -2.05 6.11 -15.83
CA VAL A 63 -1.09 5.04 -15.56
C VAL A 63 -1.78 3.95 -14.73
N ALA A 64 -1.83 2.75 -15.25
CA ALA A 64 -2.31 1.60 -14.49
C ALA A 64 -1.39 1.34 -13.29
N LEU A 65 -1.95 1.20 -12.12
CA LEU A 65 -1.21 0.83 -10.91
C LEU A 65 -1.45 -0.65 -10.60
N VAL A 66 -0.36 -1.42 -10.55
CA VAL A 66 -0.38 -2.80 -10.06
C VAL A 66 0.35 -2.81 -8.73
N LEU A 67 -0.43 -2.89 -7.65
CA LEU A 67 0.06 -2.79 -6.29
C LEU A 67 0.11 -4.19 -5.67
N GLN A 68 1.29 -4.66 -5.33
CA GLN A 68 1.51 -6.00 -4.75
C GLN A 68 0.73 -7.10 -5.50
N ASN A 69 0.95 -7.23 -6.81
CA ASN A 69 0.32 -8.22 -7.68
C ASN A 69 -1.19 -8.01 -7.97
N THR A 70 -1.79 -6.90 -7.54
CA THR A 70 -3.21 -6.59 -7.75
C THR A 70 -3.36 -5.34 -8.60
N VAL A 71 -4.19 -5.39 -9.63
CA VAL A 71 -4.56 -4.21 -10.43
C VAL A 71 -5.44 -3.31 -9.57
N SER A 72 -4.97 -2.08 -9.34
CA SER A 72 -5.67 -1.08 -8.54
C SER A 72 -6.79 -0.41 -9.33
N GLU A 73 -7.88 -0.05 -8.64
CA GLU A 73 -8.90 0.85 -9.21
C GLU A 73 -8.36 2.27 -9.36
N ALA A 74 -7.53 2.73 -8.41
CA ALA A 74 -6.85 4.01 -8.51
C ALA A 74 -5.86 4.00 -9.69
N LYS A 75 -5.69 5.16 -10.33
CA LYS A 75 -4.77 5.36 -11.43
C LYS A 75 -3.72 6.40 -11.04
N GLY A 76 -2.50 6.15 -11.49
CA GLY A 76 -1.47 7.18 -11.52
C GLY A 76 -1.65 8.10 -12.72
N LYS A 77 -0.77 9.07 -12.82
CA LYS A 77 -0.69 10.02 -13.94
C LYS A 77 0.72 10.07 -14.51
N LEU A 78 0.82 10.12 -15.83
CA LEU A 78 2.08 10.42 -16.51
C LEU A 78 2.10 11.93 -16.81
N MET A 79 3.00 12.66 -16.18
CA MET A 79 3.14 14.12 -16.35
C MET A 79 4.62 14.47 -16.50
N ASP A 80 4.94 15.23 -17.55
CA ASP A 80 6.32 15.67 -17.84
C ASP A 80 7.36 14.52 -17.87
N GLY A 81 6.94 13.31 -18.28
CA GLY A 81 7.80 12.12 -18.34
C GLY A 81 7.96 11.35 -17.02
N HIS A 82 7.32 11.78 -15.95
CA HIS A 82 7.34 11.12 -14.65
C HIS A 82 5.96 10.53 -14.30
N VAL A 83 5.98 9.40 -13.60
CA VAL A 83 4.78 8.78 -13.06
C VAL A 83 4.48 9.37 -11.69
N TYR A 84 3.22 9.74 -11.48
CA TYR A 84 2.73 10.28 -10.23
C TYR A 84 1.63 9.39 -9.66
N LEU A 85 1.65 9.18 -8.35
CA LEU A 85 0.61 8.50 -7.59
C LEU A 85 -0.24 9.51 -6.85
N ASP A 86 -1.55 9.28 -6.77
CA ASP A 86 -2.42 10.09 -5.93
C ASP A 86 -2.06 9.92 -4.45
N TYR A 87 -2.29 10.97 -3.66
CA TYR A 87 -1.92 11.01 -2.25
C TYR A 87 -2.60 9.91 -1.42
N ASP A 88 -3.86 9.57 -1.74
CA ASP A 88 -4.59 8.54 -1.02
C ASP A 88 -3.95 7.16 -1.22
N THR A 89 -3.48 6.85 -2.43
CA THR A 89 -2.73 5.62 -2.70
C THR A 89 -1.42 5.60 -1.90
N VAL A 90 -0.69 6.70 -1.85
CA VAL A 90 0.59 6.77 -1.11
C VAL A 90 0.36 6.63 0.39
N SER A 91 -0.61 7.34 0.96
CA SER A 91 -0.84 7.36 2.41
C SER A 91 -1.53 6.10 2.93
N ASN A 92 -2.56 5.62 2.23
CA ASN A 92 -3.44 4.56 2.74
C ASN A 92 -3.01 3.15 2.30
N VAL A 93 -2.43 3.00 1.10
CA VAL A 93 -2.05 1.69 0.55
C VAL A 93 -0.57 1.41 0.78
N LEU A 94 0.30 2.35 0.44
CA LEU A 94 1.75 2.18 0.60
C LEU A 94 2.21 2.42 2.04
N GLY A 95 1.38 3.03 2.88
CA GLY A 95 1.70 3.31 4.29
C GLY A 95 2.75 4.41 4.43
N GLY A 96 2.76 5.39 3.54
CA GLY A 96 3.74 6.45 3.50
C GLY A 96 3.63 7.40 4.68
N ARG A 97 4.79 7.92 5.09
CA ARG A 97 4.89 8.99 6.12
C ARG A 97 4.70 10.38 5.51
N PHE A 98 4.18 10.46 4.31
CA PHE A 98 3.84 11.72 3.66
C PHE A 98 2.53 12.23 4.25
N TYR A 99 2.57 13.45 4.75
CA TYR A 99 1.42 14.12 5.36
C TYR A 99 1.12 15.41 4.60
N TRP A 100 -0.08 15.50 4.05
CA TRP A 100 -0.54 16.73 3.42
C TRP A 100 -1.09 17.69 4.47
N GLU A 101 -0.47 18.83 4.61
CA GLU A 101 -0.88 19.89 5.50
C GLU A 101 -1.71 20.93 4.72
N ALA A 102 -3.03 20.84 4.87
CA ALA A 102 -3.97 21.65 4.07
C ALA A 102 -3.83 23.15 4.33
N ASP A 103 -3.60 23.54 5.58
CA ASP A 103 -3.52 24.96 5.99
C ASP A 103 -2.36 25.70 5.34
N SER A 104 -1.23 25.04 5.19
CA SER A 104 -0.04 25.61 4.54
C SER A 104 0.10 25.21 3.06
N SER A 105 -0.80 24.31 2.59
CA SER A 105 -0.70 23.71 1.26
C SER A 105 0.69 23.14 0.98
N GLN A 106 1.22 22.35 1.92
CA GLN A 106 2.53 21.71 1.82
C GLN A 106 2.46 20.23 2.17
N MET A 107 3.36 19.46 1.58
CA MET A 107 3.60 18.08 1.98
C MET A 107 4.75 18.02 2.96
N LEU A 108 4.53 17.34 4.06
CA LEU A 108 5.56 17.01 5.05
C LEU A 108 5.91 15.52 4.96
N TYR A 109 7.18 15.22 5.14
CA TYR A 109 7.64 13.86 5.36
C TYR A 109 8.62 13.88 6.55
N THR A 110 8.37 13.07 7.55
CA THR A 110 9.16 13.08 8.79
C THR A 110 9.84 11.74 9.02
N THR A 111 11.14 11.77 9.16
CA THR A 111 11.95 10.66 9.65
C THR A 111 12.42 10.95 11.08
N PRO A 112 13.10 10.01 11.75
CA PRO A 112 13.69 10.29 13.07
C PRO A 112 14.65 11.50 13.10
N ASN A 113 15.32 11.79 11.99
CA ASN A 113 16.38 12.81 11.93
C ASN A 113 16.06 13.96 10.98
N GLU A 114 15.05 13.84 10.13
CA GLU A 114 14.79 14.79 9.05
C GLU A 114 13.30 15.14 8.97
N ILE A 115 13.04 16.40 8.69
CA ILE A 115 11.71 16.91 8.29
C ILE A 115 11.86 17.50 6.89
N LEU A 116 11.18 16.90 5.94
CA LEU A 116 11.07 17.41 4.58
C LEU A 116 9.83 18.28 4.47
N THR A 117 9.98 19.42 3.80
CA THR A 117 8.84 20.29 3.45
C THR A 117 8.85 20.51 1.94
N ILE A 118 7.75 20.18 1.28
CA ILE A 118 7.64 20.17 -0.18
C ILE A 118 6.42 20.98 -0.58
N ALA A 119 6.62 22.04 -1.35
CA ALA A 119 5.53 22.82 -1.91
C ALA A 119 5.03 22.19 -3.22
N PRO A 120 3.73 22.28 -3.53
CA PRO A 120 3.21 21.87 -4.84
C PRO A 120 3.87 22.64 -5.98
N GLU A 121 3.92 21.98 -7.15
CA GLU A 121 4.46 22.53 -8.40
C GLU A 121 5.93 23.01 -8.33
N SER A 122 6.66 22.62 -7.27
CA SER A 122 8.06 22.94 -7.06
C SER A 122 8.96 21.75 -7.37
N THR A 123 10.15 22.04 -7.93
CA THR A 123 11.26 21.08 -8.03
C THR A 123 12.11 21.10 -6.77
N ALA A 124 12.07 22.21 -6.03
CA ALA A 124 12.80 22.40 -4.79
C ALA A 124 11.98 22.00 -3.56
N TYR A 125 12.67 21.49 -2.56
CA TYR A 125 12.12 21.15 -1.24
C TYR A 125 13.17 21.44 -0.16
N THR A 126 12.78 21.41 1.11
CA THR A 126 13.73 21.57 2.21
C THR A 126 13.86 20.28 3.02
N VAL A 127 15.05 20.04 3.54
CA VAL A 127 15.35 19.01 4.53
C VAL A 127 15.93 19.70 5.75
N ASN A 128 15.24 19.68 6.87
CA ASN A 128 15.62 20.43 8.09
C ASN A 128 15.89 21.93 7.81
N GLY A 129 15.17 22.52 6.86
CA GLY A 129 15.33 23.90 6.43
C GLY A 129 16.41 24.15 5.35
N GLU A 130 17.22 23.15 5.00
CA GLU A 130 18.19 23.25 3.91
C GLU A 130 17.53 22.96 2.55
N ASN A 131 17.77 23.82 1.57
CA ASN A 131 17.21 23.65 0.23
C ASN A 131 17.88 22.51 -0.54
N LYS A 132 17.03 21.70 -1.18
CA LYS A 132 17.39 20.66 -2.18
C LYS A 132 16.54 20.83 -3.43
N ASP A 133 16.99 20.29 -4.56
CA ASP A 133 16.29 20.34 -5.85
C ASP A 133 16.36 18.98 -6.53
N GLU A 134 15.22 18.49 -7.04
CA GLU A 134 15.14 17.21 -7.76
C GLU A 134 15.22 17.37 -9.27
N GLY A 135 15.10 18.59 -9.79
CA GLY A 135 15.06 18.86 -11.23
C GLY A 135 13.71 18.53 -11.89
N TYR A 136 12.76 17.97 -11.17
CA TYR A 136 11.39 17.72 -11.61
C TYR A 136 10.41 18.08 -10.48
N LYS A 137 9.16 18.36 -10.83
CA LYS A 137 8.13 18.70 -9.84
C LYS A 137 7.80 17.48 -8.99
N ILE A 138 8.02 17.59 -7.68
CA ILE A 138 7.81 16.47 -6.74
C ILE A 138 6.32 16.24 -6.50
N ILE A 139 5.56 17.32 -6.38
CA ILE A 139 4.12 17.31 -6.14
C ILE A 139 3.41 18.06 -7.26
N ARG A 140 2.38 17.44 -7.79
CA ARG A 140 1.47 18.05 -8.76
C ARG A 140 0.07 18.12 -8.13
N GLN A 141 -0.59 19.22 -8.39
CA GLN A 141 -1.98 19.41 -7.98
C GLN A 141 -2.86 19.62 -9.20
N THR A 142 -3.79 18.71 -9.44
CA THR A 142 -4.71 18.75 -10.58
C THR A 142 -6.04 18.09 -10.21
N ASP A 143 -7.14 18.60 -10.75
CA ASP A 143 -8.50 18.06 -10.53
C ASP A 143 -8.84 17.88 -9.02
N ASP A 144 -8.45 18.85 -8.18
CA ASP A 144 -8.59 18.83 -6.72
C ASP A 144 -7.88 17.66 -6.02
N LYS A 145 -6.97 16.97 -6.72
CA LYS A 145 -6.15 15.89 -6.19
C LYS A 145 -4.68 16.28 -6.12
N ILE A 146 -4.02 15.66 -5.17
CA ILE A 146 -2.58 15.80 -4.94
C ILE A 146 -1.90 14.52 -5.43
N TYR A 147 -0.87 14.70 -6.23
CA TYR A 147 -0.09 13.62 -6.81
C TYR A 147 1.39 13.77 -6.43
N LEU A 148 2.03 12.66 -6.05
CA LEU A 148 3.44 12.59 -5.71
C LEU A 148 4.21 11.81 -6.77
N ALA A 149 5.38 12.31 -7.17
CA ALA A 149 6.25 11.62 -8.11
C ALA A 149 6.73 10.27 -7.54
N LEU A 150 6.53 9.18 -8.29
CA LEU A 150 6.93 7.82 -7.90
C LEU A 150 8.45 7.73 -7.63
N ASP A 151 9.26 8.41 -8.43
CA ASP A 151 10.71 8.47 -8.25
C ASP A 151 11.10 9.07 -6.89
N PHE A 152 10.36 10.10 -6.44
CA PHE A 152 10.57 10.69 -5.12
C PHE A 152 10.11 9.77 -3.99
N ILE A 153 8.94 9.14 -4.15
CA ILE A 153 8.41 8.19 -3.17
C ILE A 153 9.42 7.07 -2.91
N GLN A 154 10.06 6.53 -3.95
CA GLN A 154 11.05 5.45 -3.82
C GLN A 154 12.31 5.85 -3.03
N LYS A 155 12.65 7.14 -2.96
CA LYS A 155 13.76 7.62 -2.14
C LYS A 155 13.49 7.55 -0.64
N TYR A 156 12.22 7.60 -0.26
CA TYR A 156 11.78 7.73 1.13
C TYR A 156 10.89 6.58 1.61
N MET A 157 10.67 5.57 0.78
CA MET A 157 9.85 4.42 1.12
C MET A 157 10.48 3.11 0.64
N LYS A 158 10.26 2.05 1.40
CA LYS A 158 10.72 0.69 1.07
C LYS A 158 9.83 0.07 -0.02
N ILE A 159 9.89 0.64 -1.23
CA ILE A 159 9.16 0.16 -2.40
C ILE A 159 10.12 -0.04 -3.58
N THR A 160 9.74 -0.90 -4.51
CA THR A 160 10.35 -0.97 -5.85
C THR A 160 9.26 -0.82 -6.89
N SER A 161 9.60 -0.26 -8.05
CA SER A 161 8.67 -0.14 -9.15
C SER A 161 9.31 -0.44 -10.49
N THR A 162 8.48 -0.92 -11.42
CA THR A 162 8.80 -1.04 -12.84
C THR A 162 7.73 -0.31 -13.63
N VAL A 163 8.15 0.66 -14.44
CA VAL A 163 7.24 1.43 -15.30
C VAL A 163 7.39 0.94 -16.73
N THR A 164 6.27 0.74 -17.41
CA THR A 164 6.22 0.35 -18.81
C THR A 164 5.22 1.22 -19.56
N GLU A 165 5.43 1.38 -20.85
CA GLU A 165 4.54 2.07 -21.79
C GLU A 165 3.74 1.05 -22.61
N ASN A 166 2.65 1.52 -23.21
CA ASN A 166 1.80 0.74 -24.13
C ASN A 166 1.20 -0.56 -23.53
N PRO A 167 0.35 -0.50 -22.50
CA PRO A 167 -0.18 0.70 -21.87
C PRO A 167 0.74 1.26 -20.78
N ASN A 168 0.57 2.55 -20.44
CA ASN A 168 1.26 3.15 -19.29
C ASN A 168 0.89 2.40 -18.02
N LYS A 169 1.89 1.81 -17.37
CA LYS A 169 1.69 0.96 -16.21
C LYS A 169 2.88 1.05 -15.25
N ALA A 170 2.59 1.12 -13.97
CA ALA A 170 3.56 1.02 -12.89
C ALA A 170 3.24 -0.21 -12.03
N VAL A 171 4.16 -1.17 -11.99
CA VAL A 171 4.10 -2.34 -11.11
C VAL A 171 4.90 -2.00 -9.86
N ILE A 172 4.23 -1.92 -8.72
CA ILE A 172 4.81 -1.46 -7.46
C ILE A 172 4.75 -2.57 -6.43
N ARG A 173 5.90 -2.91 -5.88
CA ARG A 173 6.03 -3.83 -4.76
C ARG A 173 6.36 -3.03 -3.49
N TYR A 174 5.63 -3.30 -2.41
CA TYR A 174 5.78 -2.63 -1.13
C TYR A 174 5.74 -3.59 0.08
N GLN A 175 5.47 -4.89 -0.17
CA GLN A 175 5.52 -5.94 0.85
C GLN A 175 6.60 -6.95 0.48
N TRP A 176 7.33 -7.41 1.46
CA TRP A 176 8.49 -8.29 1.37
C TRP A 176 8.31 -9.48 2.29
N GLY A 177 8.98 -10.58 2.02
CA GLY A 177 8.88 -11.79 2.81
C GLY A 177 8.77 -13.04 1.94
N SER A 178 7.79 -13.92 2.17
CA SER A 178 7.60 -15.17 1.43
C SER A 178 6.35 -15.08 0.55
N GLU A 179 6.49 -15.52 -0.70
CA GLU A 179 5.38 -15.65 -1.66
C GLU A 179 5.32 -17.09 -2.18
N LYS A 180 4.11 -17.56 -2.51
CA LYS A 180 3.94 -18.80 -3.24
C LYS A 180 4.12 -18.54 -4.73
N ILE A 181 4.96 -19.33 -5.37
CA ILE A 181 5.21 -19.27 -6.81
C ILE A 181 4.88 -20.58 -7.48
N VAL A 182 4.58 -20.51 -8.76
CA VAL A 182 4.43 -21.62 -9.69
C VAL A 182 5.19 -21.31 -10.97
N LYS A 183 5.55 -22.32 -11.76
CA LYS A 183 6.22 -22.13 -13.06
C LYS A 183 5.39 -22.73 -14.18
N ALA A 184 5.36 -22.09 -15.33
CA ALA A 184 4.74 -22.64 -16.52
C ALA A 184 5.51 -23.88 -17.00
N LYS A 185 4.84 -25.03 -17.14
CA LYS A 185 5.43 -26.28 -17.65
C LYS A 185 5.72 -26.23 -19.16
N ASN A 186 4.85 -25.49 -19.88
CA ASN A 186 4.90 -25.30 -21.32
C ASN A 186 4.56 -23.84 -21.65
N ASP A 187 4.72 -23.45 -22.91
CA ASP A 187 4.16 -22.20 -23.39
C ASP A 187 2.64 -22.24 -23.21
N THR A 188 2.08 -21.25 -22.56
CA THR A 188 0.66 -21.14 -22.23
C THR A 188 0.20 -19.68 -22.26
N VAL A 189 -1.00 -19.39 -21.83
CA VAL A 189 -1.57 -18.04 -21.79
C VAL A 189 -2.18 -17.75 -20.43
N ILE A 190 -2.04 -16.51 -19.98
CA ILE A 190 -2.83 -16.00 -18.88
C ILE A 190 -4.14 -15.40 -19.41
N ARG A 191 -5.28 -15.77 -18.82
CA ARG A 191 -6.62 -15.36 -19.23
C ARG A 191 -7.26 -14.45 -18.20
N TYR A 192 -8.15 -13.60 -18.65
CA TYR A 192 -8.89 -12.67 -17.79
C TYR A 192 -9.75 -13.39 -16.73
N ARG A 193 -10.33 -14.55 -17.08
CA ARG A 193 -11.11 -15.39 -16.16
C ARG A 193 -10.72 -16.86 -16.31
N GLY A 194 -11.00 -17.65 -15.27
CA GLY A 194 -10.77 -19.10 -15.30
C GLY A 194 -11.71 -19.81 -16.28
N GLY A 195 -11.28 -19.99 -17.52
CA GLY A 195 -12.04 -20.68 -18.56
C GLY A 195 -11.44 -20.54 -19.95
N ILE A 196 -11.48 -21.61 -20.74
CA ILE A 196 -10.91 -21.65 -22.10
C ILE A 196 -11.55 -20.65 -23.09
N LYS A 197 -12.73 -20.11 -22.76
CA LYS A 197 -13.43 -19.10 -23.56
C LYS A 197 -13.14 -17.65 -23.15
N SER A 198 -12.44 -17.49 -22.05
CA SER A 198 -12.03 -16.17 -21.59
C SER A 198 -10.95 -15.58 -22.49
N ASP A 199 -10.96 -14.25 -22.62
CA ASP A 199 -9.97 -13.53 -23.40
C ASP A 199 -8.56 -13.69 -22.80
N ILE A 200 -7.58 -13.68 -23.68
CA ILE A 200 -6.16 -13.78 -23.34
C ILE A 200 -5.65 -12.41 -22.93
N LEU A 201 -4.97 -12.32 -21.78
CA LEU A 201 -4.26 -11.13 -21.33
C LEU A 201 -2.84 -11.08 -21.90
N ALA A 202 -2.09 -12.16 -21.76
CA ALA A 202 -0.71 -12.25 -22.23
C ALA A 202 -0.29 -13.71 -22.50
N ASP A 203 0.77 -13.87 -23.27
CA ASP A 203 1.46 -15.14 -23.44
C ASP A 203 2.41 -15.38 -22.27
N VAL A 204 2.56 -16.64 -21.86
CA VAL A 204 3.43 -17.06 -20.78
C VAL A 204 4.35 -18.14 -21.32
N ALA A 205 5.64 -17.84 -21.45
CA ALA A 205 6.62 -18.79 -21.93
C ALA A 205 6.89 -19.90 -20.91
N LYS A 206 7.27 -21.08 -21.39
CA LYS A 206 7.72 -22.18 -20.53
C LYS A 206 8.81 -21.73 -19.56
N GLY A 207 8.65 -22.11 -18.30
CA GLY A 207 9.59 -21.79 -17.23
C GLY A 207 9.39 -20.43 -16.59
N THR A 208 8.46 -19.58 -17.11
CA THR A 208 8.12 -18.30 -16.49
C THR A 208 7.60 -18.55 -15.08
N GLU A 209 8.19 -17.85 -14.13
CA GLU A 209 7.76 -17.84 -12.73
C GLU A 209 6.60 -16.87 -12.54
N LEU A 210 5.57 -17.33 -11.86
CA LEU A 210 4.33 -16.59 -11.60
C LEU A 210 4.05 -16.63 -10.11
N THR A 211 3.60 -15.52 -9.54
CA THR A 211 3.10 -15.50 -8.15
C THR A 211 1.73 -16.14 -8.11
N LEU A 212 1.57 -17.17 -7.29
CA LEU A 212 0.30 -17.85 -7.07
C LEU A 212 -0.56 -17.03 -6.09
N ILE A 213 -1.71 -16.59 -6.57
CA ILE A 213 -2.67 -15.82 -5.76
C ILE A 213 -3.71 -16.76 -5.13
N GLU A 214 -4.32 -17.63 -5.95
CA GLU A 214 -5.36 -18.56 -5.51
C GLU A 214 -5.34 -19.84 -6.36
N GLU A 215 -5.54 -20.97 -5.72
CA GLU A 215 -5.77 -22.25 -6.39
C GLU A 215 -7.27 -22.55 -6.46
N LEU A 216 -7.79 -22.75 -7.69
CA LEU A 216 -9.13 -23.25 -7.96
C LEU A 216 -9.06 -24.70 -8.46
N ASP A 217 -10.21 -25.32 -8.77
CA ASP A 217 -10.27 -26.73 -9.19
C ASP A 217 -9.39 -27.00 -10.43
N ASN A 218 -9.62 -26.27 -11.53
CA ASN A 218 -8.98 -26.49 -12.83
C ASN A 218 -8.10 -25.30 -13.27
N TRP A 219 -8.12 -24.21 -12.54
CA TRP A 219 -7.42 -22.96 -12.84
C TRP A 219 -6.68 -22.47 -11.61
N SER A 220 -5.61 -21.73 -11.81
CA SER A 220 -4.96 -20.98 -10.75
C SER A 220 -4.96 -19.51 -11.11
N GLN A 221 -5.36 -18.67 -10.17
CA GLN A 221 -5.15 -17.23 -10.29
C GLN A 221 -3.70 -16.92 -9.99
N VAL A 222 -3.06 -16.24 -10.91
CA VAL A 222 -1.63 -15.92 -10.84
C VAL A 222 -1.38 -14.47 -11.22
N ALA A 223 -0.25 -13.95 -10.75
CA ALA A 223 0.27 -12.67 -11.20
C ALA A 223 1.61 -12.88 -11.92
N THR A 224 1.80 -12.14 -13.02
CA THR A 224 3.05 -12.12 -13.75
C THR A 224 3.97 -11.02 -13.24
N PRO A 225 5.31 -11.14 -13.41
CA PRO A 225 6.24 -10.09 -12.99
C PRO A 225 6.00 -8.73 -13.65
N ASP A 226 5.43 -8.73 -14.86
CA ASP A 226 5.08 -7.53 -15.62
C ASP A 226 3.68 -6.99 -15.31
N GLY A 227 2.98 -7.54 -14.30
CA GLY A 227 1.79 -6.95 -13.70
C GLY A 227 0.45 -7.37 -14.30
N PHE A 228 0.37 -8.52 -14.98
CA PHE A 228 -0.92 -9.14 -15.26
C PHE A 228 -1.37 -9.99 -14.07
N ASN A 229 -2.64 -9.87 -13.71
CA ASN A 229 -3.32 -10.74 -12.76
C ASN A 229 -4.45 -11.45 -13.50
N GLY A 230 -4.41 -12.77 -13.54
CA GLY A 230 -5.37 -13.56 -14.31
C GLY A 230 -5.27 -15.05 -14.01
N TYR A 231 -5.73 -15.87 -14.94
CA TYR A 231 -5.90 -17.30 -14.72
C TYR A 231 -5.10 -18.12 -15.74
N VAL A 232 -4.39 -19.13 -15.25
CA VAL A 232 -3.71 -20.16 -16.05
C VAL A 232 -4.29 -21.52 -15.70
N ALA A 233 -4.41 -22.40 -16.68
CA ALA A 233 -4.86 -23.78 -16.43
C ALA A 233 -3.90 -24.50 -15.46
N LYS A 234 -4.44 -25.14 -14.44
CA LYS A 234 -3.63 -25.76 -13.37
C LYS A 234 -2.71 -26.87 -13.92
N GLU A 235 -3.13 -27.55 -14.97
CA GLU A 235 -2.33 -28.59 -15.64
C GLU A 235 -1.05 -28.02 -16.29
N ASP A 236 -1.06 -26.75 -16.68
CA ASP A 236 0.10 -26.07 -17.28
C ASP A 236 1.09 -25.53 -16.23
N LEU A 237 0.78 -25.64 -14.94
CA LEU A 237 1.59 -25.11 -13.84
C LEU A 237 2.27 -26.21 -13.03
N THR A 238 3.47 -25.94 -12.53
CA THR A 238 4.14 -26.82 -11.55
C THR A 238 3.37 -26.81 -10.22
N ALA A 239 3.73 -27.70 -9.30
CA ALA A 239 3.35 -27.55 -7.91
C ALA A 239 3.88 -26.22 -7.37
N SER A 240 3.15 -25.63 -6.41
CA SER A 240 3.57 -24.39 -5.77
C SER A 240 4.74 -24.61 -4.83
N GLU A 241 5.64 -23.64 -4.78
CA GLU A 241 6.77 -23.57 -3.85
C GLU A 241 6.81 -22.20 -3.16
N GLU A 242 7.31 -22.13 -1.95
CA GLU A 242 7.56 -20.87 -1.28
C GLU A 242 8.88 -20.27 -1.71
N LYS A 243 8.88 -18.96 -2.00
CA LYS A 243 10.06 -18.21 -2.37
C LYS A 243 10.18 -16.96 -1.54
N GLY A 244 11.36 -16.74 -0.96
CA GLY A 244 11.70 -15.49 -0.31
C GLY A 244 11.82 -14.34 -1.31
N VAL A 245 11.24 -13.21 -0.99
CA VAL A 245 11.34 -11.97 -1.77
C VAL A 245 11.93 -10.91 -0.86
N GLU A 246 13.15 -10.51 -1.16
CA GLU A 246 13.89 -9.50 -0.41
C GLU A 246 13.82 -8.14 -1.11
N TYR A 247 13.93 -7.09 -0.32
CA TYR A 247 14.03 -5.74 -0.86
C TYR A 247 15.43 -5.50 -1.43
N ASP A 248 15.48 -5.12 -2.69
CA ASP A 248 16.71 -4.83 -3.44
C ASP A 248 16.89 -3.34 -3.78
N GLY A 249 16.01 -2.46 -3.26
CA GLY A 249 16.11 -1.03 -3.45
C GLY A 249 17.13 -0.35 -2.53
N SER A 250 17.30 0.95 -2.73
CA SER A 250 18.32 1.75 -2.02
C SER A 250 17.85 2.32 -0.67
N TYR A 251 16.53 2.41 -0.45
CA TYR A 251 15.99 2.99 0.79
C TYR A 251 16.32 2.12 2.00
N LYS A 252 16.82 2.76 3.05
CA LYS A 252 17.02 2.12 4.36
C LYS A 252 16.21 2.88 5.39
N GLU A 253 15.27 2.17 6.03
CA GLU A 253 14.52 2.75 7.12
C GLU A 253 15.43 2.90 8.33
N GLU A 254 15.54 4.13 8.81
CA GLU A 254 16.30 4.44 10.01
C GLU A 254 15.35 4.47 11.21
N PHE A 255 15.73 3.72 12.23
CA PHE A 255 15.07 3.75 13.54
C PHE A 255 16.03 4.33 14.55
N THR A 256 15.67 5.49 15.13
CA THR A 256 16.38 6.00 16.28
C THR A 256 15.57 5.68 17.53
N SER A 257 16.07 4.81 18.35
CA SER A 257 15.55 4.59 19.69
C SER A 257 16.65 4.85 20.71
N LEU A 258 16.34 5.67 21.70
CA LEU A 258 17.23 5.84 22.84
C LEU A 258 17.06 4.63 23.75
N THR A 259 17.90 3.63 23.51
CA THR A 259 17.91 2.41 24.36
C THR A 259 18.68 2.67 25.66
N ARG A 260 18.38 1.88 26.67
CA ARG A 260 19.12 1.81 27.94
C ARG A 260 19.68 0.41 28.07
N ASP A 261 20.79 0.28 28.78
CA ASP A 261 21.42 -1.00 29.13
C ASP A 261 20.69 -1.74 30.27
N HIS A 262 19.67 -1.11 30.83
CA HIS A 262 18.89 -1.62 31.92
C HIS A 262 17.38 -1.43 31.68
N LYS A 263 16.56 -2.16 32.46
CA LYS A 263 15.10 -2.01 32.42
C LYS A 263 14.69 -0.68 33.05
N ILE A 264 13.78 0.02 32.36
CA ILE A 264 13.15 1.23 32.87
C ILE A 264 12.08 0.83 33.86
N ASN A 265 12.23 1.32 35.12
CA ASN A 265 11.22 1.20 36.16
C ASN A 265 10.82 2.61 36.59
N LEU A 266 9.71 3.10 36.00
CA LEU A 266 9.24 4.46 36.12
C LEU A 266 8.11 4.56 37.14
N ALA A 267 8.17 5.58 37.99
CA ALA A 267 7.06 5.99 38.83
C ALA A 267 6.57 7.39 38.46
N TRP A 268 5.24 7.57 38.39
CA TRP A 268 4.66 8.89 38.28
C TRP A 268 4.57 9.58 39.63
N HIS A 269 4.94 10.85 39.69
CA HIS A 269 4.77 11.69 40.87
C HIS A 269 3.77 12.80 40.55
N GLN A 270 2.63 12.82 41.23
CA GLN A 270 1.63 13.84 41.04
C GLN A 270 2.08 15.13 41.74
N VAL A 271 2.41 16.14 40.93
CA VAL A 271 2.78 17.50 41.35
C VAL A 271 1.61 18.42 40.96
N THR A 272 0.95 19.01 41.98
CA THR A 272 -0.25 19.84 41.77
C THR A 272 -0.01 21.33 41.97
N SER A 273 1.17 21.71 42.50
CA SER A 273 1.60 23.10 42.68
C SER A 273 3.13 23.16 42.65
N GLU A 274 3.69 24.38 42.53
CA GLU A 274 5.15 24.59 42.64
C GLU A 274 5.70 24.09 43.96
N ASP A 275 5.00 24.35 45.10
CA ASP A 275 5.40 23.92 46.41
C ASP A 275 5.40 22.39 46.59
N ALA A 276 4.56 21.67 45.82
CA ALA A 276 4.50 20.22 45.86
C ALA A 276 5.81 19.55 45.40
N ASN A 277 6.64 20.25 44.63
CA ASN A 277 7.96 19.76 44.21
C ASN A 277 8.87 19.46 45.42
N ALA A 278 8.78 20.22 46.52
CA ALA A 278 9.56 20.01 47.71
C ALA A 278 9.25 18.68 48.41
N GLY A 279 8.08 18.07 48.14
CA GLY A 279 7.64 16.78 48.67
C GLY A 279 8.40 15.57 48.09
N LEU A 280 9.26 15.71 47.09
CA LEU A 280 9.94 14.58 46.47
C LEU A 280 10.73 13.73 47.47
N ALA A 281 11.48 14.37 48.36
CA ALA A 281 12.28 13.65 49.35
C ALA A 281 11.41 12.69 50.20
N GLN A 282 10.29 13.17 50.70
CA GLN A 282 9.32 12.39 51.48
C GLN A 282 8.67 11.30 50.63
N THR A 283 8.31 11.60 49.37
CA THR A 283 7.71 10.64 48.46
C THR A 283 8.64 9.46 48.16
N LEU A 284 9.96 9.67 48.16
CA LEU A 284 10.97 8.63 47.90
C LEU A 284 11.32 7.83 49.12
N GLU A 285 10.85 8.17 50.34
CA GLU A 285 11.14 7.39 51.56
C GLU A 285 10.61 5.96 51.42
N GLY A 286 11.51 4.99 51.58
CA GLY A 286 11.18 3.55 51.50
C GLY A 286 10.93 3.01 50.11
N ILE A 287 10.98 3.84 49.06
CA ILE A 287 10.86 3.39 47.67
C ILE A 287 12.21 2.91 47.15
N THR A 288 12.23 1.70 46.59
CA THR A 288 13.41 1.09 46.00
C THR A 288 13.10 0.53 44.61
N GLY A 289 14.12 0.42 43.76
CA GLY A 289 14.02 -0.25 42.46
C GLY A 289 13.49 0.60 41.32
N ILE A 290 13.09 1.85 41.55
CA ILE A 290 12.80 2.80 40.45
C ILE A 290 14.09 3.44 39.97
N ASN A 291 14.15 3.77 38.71
CA ASN A 291 15.27 4.49 38.09
C ASN A 291 14.82 5.74 37.28
N VAL A 292 13.51 5.90 37.14
CA VAL A 292 12.90 7.09 36.50
C VAL A 292 11.76 7.59 37.37
N ILE A 293 11.71 8.91 37.57
CA ILE A 293 10.57 9.61 38.18
C ILE A 293 9.95 10.55 37.17
N SER A 294 8.62 10.51 37.03
CA SER A 294 7.89 11.32 36.03
C SER A 294 6.88 12.23 36.72
N PRO A 295 7.26 13.48 37.04
CA PRO A 295 6.37 14.47 37.63
C PRO A 295 5.37 15.03 36.62
N THR A 296 4.13 15.29 37.06
CA THR A 296 3.06 15.89 36.29
C THR A 296 3.24 17.39 36.16
N TRP A 297 4.18 17.83 35.34
CA TRP A 297 4.60 19.23 35.33
C TRP A 297 3.95 20.09 34.28
N PHE A 298 3.65 19.53 33.10
CA PHE A 298 3.22 20.33 31.97
C PHE A 298 1.77 20.04 31.62
N SER A 299 0.98 21.08 31.45
CA SER A 299 -0.40 20.95 30.96
C SER A 299 -0.64 21.89 29.79
N VAL A 300 -1.27 21.39 28.72
CA VAL A 300 -1.66 22.23 27.59
C VAL A 300 -2.80 23.16 28.02
N THR A 301 -2.62 24.47 27.79
CA THR A 301 -3.56 25.50 28.26
C THR A 301 -4.28 26.22 27.12
N GLY A 302 -3.81 26.14 25.87
CA GLY A 302 -4.43 26.77 24.71
C GLY A 302 -4.23 25.99 23.43
N ALA A 303 -5.17 26.13 22.49
CA ALA A 303 -5.13 25.48 21.19
C ALA A 303 -3.93 25.91 20.32
N GLU A 304 -3.36 27.08 20.63
CA GLU A 304 -2.13 27.59 20.01
C GLU A 304 -0.85 26.94 20.52
N GLY A 305 -0.96 25.89 21.34
CA GLY A 305 0.19 25.13 21.87
C GLY A 305 0.85 25.76 23.09
N THR A 306 0.13 26.62 23.83
CA THR A 306 0.61 27.13 25.12
C THR A 306 0.54 26.08 26.22
N ILE A 307 1.44 26.18 27.19
CA ILE A 307 1.51 25.27 28.33
C ILE A 307 1.62 26.05 29.64
N SER A 308 1.14 25.43 30.71
CA SER A 308 1.56 25.77 32.07
C SER A 308 2.67 24.81 32.51
N SER A 309 3.58 25.30 33.37
CA SER A 309 4.71 24.53 33.84
C SER A 309 4.82 24.63 35.35
N LEU A 310 4.99 23.50 36.03
CA LEU A 310 5.35 23.35 37.43
C LEU A 310 6.79 22.82 37.60
N ALA A 311 7.58 22.81 36.53
CA ALA A 311 8.91 22.24 36.53
C ALA A 311 9.86 22.96 37.49
N SER A 312 10.69 22.18 38.23
CA SER A 312 11.58 22.67 39.28
C SER A 312 13.00 22.13 39.08
N ALA A 313 13.96 23.04 39.01
CA ALA A 313 15.39 22.66 38.94
C ALA A 313 15.88 21.96 40.21
N ASP A 314 15.36 22.36 41.40
CA ASP A 314 15.74 21.74 42.68
C ASP A 314 15.19 20.32 42.75
N TYR A 315 13.98 20.06 42.21
CA TYR A 315 13.44 18.71 42.06
C TYR A 315 14.36 17.84 41.20
N VAL A 316 14.76 18.32 40.01
CA VAL A 316 15.65 17.59 39.11
C VAL A 316 16.98 17.28 39.80
N LYS A 317 17.57 18.26 40.48
CA LYS A 317 18.81 18.09 41.22
C LYS A 317 18.68 17.00 42.28
N LEU A 318 17.65 17.04 43.12
CA LEU A 318 17.40 16.04 44.15
C LEU A 318 17.18 14.64 43.57
N ALA A 319 16.40 14.53 42.50
CA ALA A 319 16.17 13.25 41.81
C ALA A 319 17.49 12.66 41.28
N HIS A 320 18.33 13.46 40.65
CA HIS A 320 19.64 13.04 40.16
C HIS A 320 20.59 12.62 41.31
N GLU A 321 20.58 13.33 42.45
CA GLU A 321 21.33 12.95 43.66
C GLU A 321 20.89 11.59 44.20
N LYS A 322 19.62 11.19 43.95
CA LYS A 322 19.09 9.86 44.30
C LYS A 322 19.28 8.82 43.17
N GLY A 323 19.95 9.18 42.08
CA GLY A 323 20.22 8.28 40.96
C GLY A 323 19.02 8.05 40.01
N LEU A 324 18.01 8.95 40.06
CA LEU A 324 16.83 8.88 39.23
C LEU A 324 16.94 9.80 38.00
N GLU A 325 16.56 9.31 36.83
CA GLU A 325 16.25 10.18 35.68
C GLU A 325 14.90 10.88 35.91
N VAL A 326 14.77 12.12 35.43
CA VAL A 326 13.52 12.86 35.51
C VAL A 326 12.91 13.00 34.11
N TRP A 327 11.70 12.46 33.94
CA TRP A 327 10.94 12.55 32.70
C TRP A 327 9.68 13.39 32.94
N GLY A 328 9.75 14.69 32.64
CA GLY A 328 8.59 15.59 32.79
C GLY A 328 7.39 15.09 32.01
N LEU A 329 6.24 14.95 32.69
CA LEU A 329 5.01 14.52 32.05
C LEU A 329 4.27 15.73 31.50
N ILE A 330 3.76 15.61 30.27
CA ILE A 330 2.80 16.53 29.67
C ILE A 330 1.43 15.85 29.57
N ASP A 331 0.39 16.60 29.91
CA ASP A 331 -0.99 16.20 29.75
C ASP A 331 -1.82 17.27 28.99
N ASN A 332 -2.99 16.85 28.50
CA ASN A 332 -4.05 17.71 28.06
C ASN A 332 -5.37 17.30 28.74
N PHE A 333 -5.48 17.54 30.05
CA PHE A 333 -6.73 17.33 30.80
C PHE A 333 -7.66 18.54 30.72
N ASN A 334 -7.25 19.62 30.07
CA ASN A 334 -8.08 20.77 29.81
C ASN A 334 -9.18 20.41 28.78
N LYS A 335 -10.44 20.42 29.24
CA LYS A 335 -11.60 20.07 28.39
C LYS A 335 -11.91 21.12 27.32
N ASP A 336 -11.41 22.33 27.51
CA ASP A 336 -11.63 23.44 26.58
C ASP A 336 -10.59 23.50 25.46
N VAL A 337 -9.57 22.64 25.51
CA VAL A 337 -8.51 22.57 24.50
C VAL A 337 -8.55 21.20 23.80
N SER A 338 -8.83 21.21 22.51
CA SER A 338 -8.78 20.01 21.68
C SER A 338 -7.34 19.63 21.36
N THR A 339 -6.95 18.41 21.74
CA THR A 339 -5.63 17.85 21.36
C THR A 339 -5.48 17.77 19.84
N LEU A 340 -6.59 17.42 19.13
CA LEU A 340 -6.58 17.35 17.67
C LEU A 340 -6.27 18.73 17.07
N ASP A 341 -6.97 19.78 17.52
CA ASP A 341 -6.79 21.13 16.96
C ASP A 341 -5.37 21.65 17.22
N THR A 342 -4.81 21.40 18.42
CA THR A 342 -3.43 21.79 18.76
C THR A 342 -2.39 21.03 17.92
N LEU A 343 -2.57 19.72 17.72
CA LEU A 343 -1.56 18.92 17.06
C LEU A 343 -1.69 18.88 15.53
N SER A 344 -2.89 19.08 14.97
CA SER A 344 -3.09 19.15 13.52
C SER A 344 -2.63 20.47 12.92
N ASN A 345 -2.71 21.58 13.68
CA ASN A 345 -2.18 22.85 13.23
C ASN A 345 -0.66 22.92 13.42
N ARG A 346 0.07 23.17 12.34
CA ARG A 346 1.57 23.19 12.34
C ARG A 346 2.14 24.22 13.31
N THR A 347 1.65 25.47 13.26
CA THR A 347 2.16 26.56 14.08
C THR A 347 1.95 26.26 15.56
N SER A 348 0.78 25.76 15.93
CA SER A 348 0.46 25.37 17.32
C SER A 348 1.31 24.21 17.80
N ARG A 349 1.50 23.20 16.95
CA ARG A 349 2.33 22.04 17.23
C ARG A 349 3.80 22.41 17.40
N GLU A 350 4.35 23.22 16.51
CA GLU A 350 5.73 23.71 16.60
C GLU A 350 5.95 24.58 17.84
N HIS A 351 4.99 25.44 18.17
CA HIS A 351 5.01 26.26 19.38
C HIS A 351 5.02 25.39 20.64
N LEU A 352 4.13 24.39 20.70
CA LEU A 352 4.09 23.43 21.81
C LEU A 352 5.43 22.70 21.98
N ILE A 353 5.97 22.16 20.90
CA ILE A 353 7.27 21.46 20.91
C ILE A 353 8.37 22.38 21.38
N GLN A 354 8.44 23.60 20.87
CA GLN A 354 9.46 24.58 21.25
C GLN A 354 9.38 24.92 22.74
N LYS A 355 8.17 25.17 23.27
CA LYS A 355 7.97 25.45 24.70
C LYS A 355 8.38 24.30 25.58
N LEU A 356 8.08 23.06 25.21
CA LEU A 356 8.48 21.88 25.97
C LEU A 356 10.01 21.68 25.96
N ILE A 357 10.68 21.95 24.81
CA ILE A 357 12.14 21.88 24.71
C ILE A 357 12.78 22.95 25.58
N GLU A 358 12.30 24.20 25.55
CA GLU A 358 12.77 25.30 26.39
C GLU A 358 12.68 24.95 27.89
N GLU A 359 11.52 24.47 28.35
CA GLU A 359 11.32 24.07 29.75
C GLU A 359 12.19 22.89 30.16
N ALA A 360 12.32 21.89 29.31
CA ALA A 360 13.16 20.72 29.58
C ALA A 360 14.65 21.09 29.66
N ALA A 361 15.13 21.97 28.77
CA ALA A 361 16.53 22.42 28.74
C ALA A 361 16.85 23.34 29.93
N ASP A 362 15.97 24.29 30.25
CA ASP A 362 16.14 25.23 31.36
C ASP A 362 16.22 24.52 32.72
N ARG A 363 15.38 23.49 32.91
CA ARG A 363 15.33 22.72 34.16
C ARG A 363 16.25 21.51 34.19
N LYS A 364 17.01 21.22 33.12
CA LYS A 364 17.88 20.05 32.96
C LYS A 364 17.16 18.72 33.17
N SER A 365 15.89 18.66 32.77
CA SER A 365 15.10 17.43 32.75
C SER A 365 15.69 16.46 31.73
N THR A 366 15.75 15.17 32.05
CA THR A 366 16.38 14.18 31.18
C THR A 366 15.52 13.89 29.96
N ARG A 367 14.18 13.95 30.10
CA ARG A 367 13.20 13.65 29.02
C ARG A 367 11.83 14.25 29.30
N LEU A 368 11.05 14.32 28.23
CA LEU A 368 9.61 14.53 28.30
C LEU A 368 8.87 13.20 28.19
N ASN A 369 7.81 13.04 28.96
CA ASN A 369 6.88 11.92 28.92
C ASN A 369 5.46 12.45 28.65
N SER A 370 4.69 11.74 27.86
CA SER A 370 3.31 12.11 27.54
C SER A 370 2.35 11.06 28.11
N SER A 371 1.31 11.51 28.80
CA SER A 371 0.18 10.66 29.16
C SER A 371 -0.97 10.93 28.19
N HIS A 372 -1.32 9.93 27.39
CA HIS A 372 -2.56 9.94 26.63
C HIS A 372 -3.60 9.09 27.33
N ARG A 373 -4.77 9.66 27.59
CA ARG A 373 -5.99 8.85 27.72
C ARG A 373 -6.50 8.61 26.29
N LEU A 374 -6.44 7.36 25.86
CA LEU A 374 -7.22 6.87 24.73
C LEU A 374 -8.71 6.88 25.08
#